data_f191dcc5c39ef232c9b01e52ca5f6580
#
_entry.id   f191dcc5c39ef232c9b01e52ca5f6580
#
_cell.length_a   1.000
_cell.length_b   1.000
_cell.length_c   1.000
_cell.angle_alpha   90.00
_cell.angle_beta   90.00
_cell.angle_gamma   90.00
#
_symmetry.space_group_name_H-M   'P 1'
#
loop_
_entity.id
_entity.type
_entity.pdbx_description
1 polymer ?
#
loop_
_entity_poly.entity_id
_entity_poly.type
_entity_poly.pdbx_seq_one_letter_code
_entity_poly.pdbx_strand_id
1 'polypeptide(L)'
;VLDVGPGQGTQALRLARLGHEVTGLELDPRMIAVLREAVAAEPEGIRERMRLIEGDGRDTGAHFQPGSFDVVLCHGVLMYVPEPDPMVAGLARVLAPGGLLSLLVRNADALAMRPGLSGDWDTALAAFDSPAYTNRLGLQVRADRRETLAATLAGIGAPLRAWYGVRVFTDLAEDDVPVPTEPELTRLLAAEERAGRTDPYRAVAALLHLCGVRGG
;
A
#
# COMPACT_ATOMS: atom_id res chain seq x y z
N VAL A 1 -8.28 0.60 13.27
CA VAL A 1 -7.64 0.61 11.94
C VAL A 1 -8.44 -0.25 10.98
N LEU A 2 -8.63 0.18 9.74
CA LEU A 2 -9.10 -0.66 8.64
C LEU A 2 -7.92 -0.95 7.70
N ASP A 3 -7.68 -2.22 7.36
CA ASP A 3 -6.73 -2.64 6.33
C ASP A 3 -7.52 -3.25 5.16
N VAL A 4 -7.50 -2.59 4.00
CA VAL A 4 -8.23 -3.02 2.80
C VAL A 4 -7.26 -3.76 1.88
N GLY A 5 -7.58 -5.03 1.61
CA GLY A 5 -6.69 -5.96 0.93
C GLY A 5 -5.48 -6.34 1.78
N PRO A 6 -5.66 -6.81 3.04
CA PRO A 6 -4.55 -7.15 3.93
C PRO A 6 -3.70 -8.32 3.42
N GLY A 7 -4.19 -9.08 2.43
CA GLY A 7 -3.51 -10.24 1.90
C GLY A 7 -3.18 -11.26 3.00
N GLN A 8 -1.89 -11.59 3.16
CA GLN A 8 -1.41 -12.49 4.23
C GLN A 8 -1.36 -11.84 5.63
N GLY A 9 -1.75 -10.57 5.76
CA GLY A 9 -1.85 -9.87 7.04
C GLY A 9 -0.57 -9.23 7.55
N THR A 10 0.44 -9.04 6.72
CA THR A 10 1.75 -8.51 7.16
C THR A 10 1.61 -7.19 7.93
N GLN A 11 0.84 -6.23 7.44
CA GLN A 11 0.64 -4.95 8.12
C GLN A 11 -0.40 -5.05 9.22
N ALA A 12 -1.52 -5.73 8.96
CA ALA A 12 -2.59 -5.92 9.93
C ALA A 12 -2.08 -6.55 11.24
N LEU A 13 -1.32 -7.64 11.16
CA LEU A 13 -0.75 -8.31 12.33
C LEU A 13 0.29 -7.44 13.06
N ARG A 14 1.13 -6.69 12.32
CA ARG A 14 2.09 -5.76 12.95
C ARG A 14 1.37 -4.71 13.78
N LEU A 15 0.27 -4.15 13.26
CA LEU A 15 -0.52 -3.16 13.98
C LEU A 15 -1.25 -3.77 15.18
N ALA A 16 -1.81 -4.98 15.05
CA ALA A 16 -2.44 -5.68 16.18
C ALA A 16 -1.44 -5.99 17.29
N ARG A 17 -0.20 -6.41 16.96
CA ARG A 17 0.90 -6.62 17.92
C ARG A 17 1.32 -5.33 18.62
N LEU A 18 1.15 -4.17 17.97
CA LEU A 18 1.39 -2.85 18.55
C LEU A 18 0.22 -2.35 19.43
N GLY A 19 -0.86 -3.14 19.55
CA GLY A 19 -1.99 -2.83 20.42
C GLY A 19 -3.18 -2.17 19.73
N HIS A 20 -3.19 -2.06 18.42
CA HIS A 20 -4.31 -1.48 17.68
C HIS A 20 -5.40 -2.50 17.40
N GLU A 21 -6.67 -2.06 17.46
CA GLU A 21 -7.82 -2.79 16.91
C GLU A 21 -7.77 -2.71 15.39
N VAL A 22 -7.73 -3.85 14.70
CA VAL A 22 -7.56 -3.93 13.25
C VAL A 22 -8.69 -4.73 12.61
N THR A 23 -9.37 -4.14 11.65
CA THR A 23 -10.31 -4.83 10.77
C THR A 23 -9.67 -5.02 9.40
N GLY A 24 -9.53 -6.25 8.94
CA GLY A 24 -9.13 -6.59 7.59
C GLY A 24 -10.36 -6.83 6.71
N LEU A 25 -10.43 -6.15 5.56
CA LEU A 25 -11.43 -6.38 4.51
C LEU A 25 -10.73 -6.98 3.29
N GLU A 26 -10.98 -8.26 2.99
CA GLU A 26 -10.30 -9.02 1.93
C GLU A 26 -11.32 -9.65 0.98
N LEU A 27 -11.07 -9.51 -0.32
CA LEU A 27 -11.94 -10.05 -1.37
C LEU A 27 -11.64 -11.52 -1.68
N ASP A 28 -10.35 -11.91 -1.69
CA ASP A 28 -9.96 -13.27 -2.06
C ASP A 28 -10.14 -14.23 -0.88
N PRO A 29 -11.06 -15.22 -0.97
CA PRO A 29 -11.29 -16.17 0.11
C PRO A 29 -10.06 -17.03 0.45
N ARG A 30 -9.12 -17.19 -0.48
CA ARG A 30 -7.86 -17.91 -0.22
C ARG A 30 -6.94 -17.06 0.65
N MET A 31 -6.84 -15.75 0.37
CA MET A 31 -6.05 -14.83 1.18
C MET A 31 -6.64 -14.67 2.58
N ILE A 32 -7.96 -14.59 2.70
CA ILE A 32 -8.60 -14.52 4.03
C ILE A 32 -8.41 -15.80 4.83
N ALA A 33 -8.34 -16.98 4.18
CA ALA A 33 -8.03 -18.24 4.85
C ALA A 33 -6.60 -18.23 5.41
N VAL A 34 -5.61 -17.83 4.60
CA VAL A 34 -4.20 -17.69 5.03
C VAL A 34 -4.09 -16.69 6.19
N LEU A 35 -4.77 -15.56 6.10
CA LEU A 35 -4.78 -14.57 7.17
C LEU A 35 -5.41 -15.10 8.46
N ARG A 36 -6.51 -15.86 8.36
CA ARG A 36 -7.15 -16.52 9.52
C ARG A 36 -6.19 -17.49 10.23
N GLU A 37 -5.44 -18.27 9.46
CA GLU A 37 -4.42 -19.18 10.01
C GLU A 37 -3.31 -18.39 10.71
N ALA A 38 -2.82 -17.31 10.09
CA ALA A 38 -1.81 -16.45 10.70
C ALA A 38 -2.30 -15.79 11.99
N VAL A 39 -3.54 -15.31 12.03
CA VAL A 39 -4.18 -14.78 13.24
C VAL A 39 -4.34 -15.86 14.30
N ALA A 40 -4.76 -17.07 13.93
CA ALA A 40 -4.93 -18.17 14.87
C ALA A 40 -3.62 -18.60 15.58
N ALA A 41 -2.48 -18.37 14.93
CA ALA A 41 -1.14 -18.63 15.48
C ALA A 41 -0.68 -17.56 16.49
N GLU A 42 -1.36 -16.41 16.58
CA GLU A 42 -1.01 -15.33 17.50
C GLU A 42 -1.51 -15.59 18.94
N PRO A 43 -0.89 -14.98 19.96
CA PRO A 43 -1.41 -14.94 21.32
C PRO A 43 -2.83 -14.38 21.39
N GLU A 44 -3.63 -14.84 22.39
CA GLU A 44 -5.05 -14.48 22.55
C GLU A 44 -5.28 -12.97 22.48
N GLY A 45 -4.55 -12.17 23.24
CA GLY A 45 -4.71 -10.71 23.26
C GLY A 45 -4.38 -10.01 21.93
N ILE A 46 -3.69 -10.67 20.99
CA ILE A 46 -3.48 -10.16 19.62
C ILE A 46 -4.65 -10.61 18.74
N ARG A 47 -5.09 -11.87 18.86
CA ARG A 47 -6.23 -12.40 18.12
C ARG A 47 -7.50 -11.58 18.36
N GLU A 48 -7.76 -11.22 19.61
CA GLU A 48 -8.94 -10.43 20.00
C GLU A 48 -8.98 -9.03 19.34
N ARG A 49 -7.83 -8.47 18.94
CA ARG A 49 -7.74 -7.21 18.22
C ARG A 49 -8.00 -7.33 16.73
N MET A 50 -8.10 -8.54 16.20
CA MET A 50 -8.24 -8.79 14.77
C MET A 50 -9.66 -9.17 14.41
N ARG A 51 -10.29 -8.39 13.52
CA ARG A 51 -11.56 -8.70 12.89
C ARG A 51 -11.36 -8.88 11.41
N LEU A 52 -11.82 -10.01 10.83
CA LEU A 52 -11.68 -10.29 9.40
C LEU A 52 -13.04 -10.35 8.75
N ILE A 53 -13.20 -9.62 7.66
CA ILE A 53 -14.41 -9.53 6.85
C ILE A 53 -14.04 -9.90 5.42
N GLU A 54 -14.81 -10.84 4.84
CA GLU A 54 -14.75 -11.11 3.42
C GLU A 54 -15.62 -10.08 2.69
N GLY A 55 -15.02 -9.34 1.75
CA GLY A 55 -15.72 -8.27 1.05
C GLY A 55 -14.83 -7.49 0.11
N ASP A 56 -15.48 -6.73 -0.77
CA ASP A 56 -14.82 -5.91 -1.77
C ASP A 56 -14.47 -4.52 -1.21
N GLY A 57 -13.19 -4.15 -1.30
CA GLY A 57 -12.72 -2.82 -0.90
C GLY A 57 -13.33 -1.67 -1.71
N ARG A 58 -13.88 -1.95 -2.90
CA ARG A 58 -14.61 -0.96 -3.71
C ARG A 58 -15.96 -0.58 -3.10
N ASP A 59 -16.50 -1.43 -2.23
CA ASP A 59 -17.79 -1.21 -1.57
C ASP A 59 -17.67 -1.17 -0.04
N THR A 60 -16.72 -0.37 0.46
CA THR A 60 -16.55 -0.17 1.91
C THR A 60 -17.82 0.35 2.58
N GLY A 61 -18.69 1.02 1.80
CA GLY A 61 -19.98 1.53 2.25
C GLY A 61 -20.99 0.47 2.66
N ALA A 62 -20.91 -0.74 2.08
CA ALA A 62 -21.76 -1.86 2.47
C ALA A 62 -21.36 -2.46 3.83
N HIS A 63 -20.12 -2.28 4.24
CA HIS A 63 -19.55 -2.92 5.43
C HIS A 63 -19.42 -1.97 6.62
N PHE A 64 -19.21 -0.65 6.37
CA PHE A 64 -18.83 0.29 7.42
C PHE A 64 -19.60 1.62 7.35
N GLN A 65 -19.92 2.15 8.51
CA GLN A 65 -20.50 3.49 8.63
C GLN A 65 -19.43 4.57 8.34
N PRO A 66 -19.85 5.78 7.90
CA PRO A 66 -18.94 6.90 7.77
C PRO A 66 -18.24 7.23 9.10
N GLY A 67 -16.95 7.51 9.05
CA GLY A 67 -16.18 7.92 10.23
C GLY A 67 -15.86 6.81 11.23
N SER A 68 -15.90 5.53 10.82
CA SER A 68 -15.70 4.38 11.71
C SER A 68 -14.23 4.13 12.09
N PHE A 69 -13.26 4.71 11.36
CA PHE A 69 -11.85 4.38 11.54
C PHE A 69 -10.95 5.61 11.63
N ASP A 70 -9.99 5.58 12.56
CA ASP A 70 -8.97 6.63 12.68
C ASP A 70 -7.88 6.47 11.61
N VAL A 71 -7.66 5.25 11.13
CA VAL A 71 -6.66 4.93 10.10
C VAL A 71 -7.26 3.93 9.10
N VAL A 72 -7.07 4.20 7.82
CA VAL A 72 -7.41 3.29 6.71
C VAL A 72 -6.15 3.05 5.89
N LEU A 73 -5.79 1.78 5.71
CA LEU A 73 -4.69 1.32 4.85
C LEU A 73 -5.28 0.74 3.56
N CYS A 74 -4.63 1.04 2.43
CA CYS A 74 -4.88 0.41 1.14
C CYS A 74 -3.54 0.26 0.42
N HIS A 75 -2.87 -0.87 0.67
CA HIS A 75 -1.51 -1.11 0.25
C HIS A 75 -1.43 -2.18 -0.83
N GLY A 76 -0.98 -1.79 -2.04
CA GLY A 76 -0.82 -2.72 -3.16
C GLY A 76 -2.13 -3.21 -3.77
N VAL A 77 -3.24 -2.51 -3.56
CA VAL A 77 -4.60 -2.88 -4.04
C VAL A 77 -5.02 -2.07 -5.25
N LEU A 78 -4.77 -0.76 -5.26
CA LEU A 78 -5.28 0.14 -6.30
C LEU A 78 -4.82 -0.24 -7.71
N MET A 79 -3.68 -0.94 -7.84
CA MET A 79 -3.19 -1.43 -9.13
C MET A 79 -4.15 -2.40 -9.84
N TYR A 80 -5.03 -3.06 -9.10
CA TYR A 80 -6.03 -4.01 -9.61
C TYR A 80 -7.37 -3.34 -9.92
N VAL A 81 -7.53 -2.05 -9.60
CA VAL A 81 -8.78 -1.30 -9.77
C VAL A 81 -8.67 -0.40 -11.00
N PRO A 82 -9.43 -0.65 -12.08
CA PRO A 82 -9.33 0.17 -13.29
C PRO A 82 -9.64 1.66 -13.05
N GLU A 83 -10.68 1.95 -12.26
CA GLU A 83 -11.10 3.29 -11.86
C GLU A 83 -10.97 3.43 -10.33
N PRO A 84 -9.84 3.93 -9.80
CA PRO A 84 -9.59 3.95 -8.36
C PRO A 84 -10.34 5.05 -7.61
N ASP A 85 -10.74 6.15 -8.26
CA ASP A 85 -11.30 7.32 -7.60
C ASP A 85 -12.54 7.01 -6.75
N PRO A 86 -13.54 6.21 -7.22
CA PRO A 86 -14.67 5.81 -6.39
C PRO A 86 -14.25 5.01 -5.16
N MET A 87 -13.28 4.11 -5.32
CA MET A 87 -12.75 3.34 -4.19
C MET A 87 -12.07 4.25 -3.18
N VAL A 88 -11.18 5.14 -3.63
CA VAL A 88 -10.45 6.08 -2.74
C VAL A 88 -11.44 7.00 -2.01
N ALA A 89 -12.52 7.45 -2.68
CA ALA A 89 -13.59 8.21 -2.04
C ALA A 89 -14.32 7.39 -0.96
N GLY A 90 -14.58 6.11 -1.21
CA GLY A 90 -15.16 5.18 -0.24
C GLY A 90 -14.28 5.01 0.99
N LEU A 91 -12.95 4.87 0.79
CA LEU A 91 -11.96 4.78 1.87
C LEU A 91 -11.95 6.06 2.72
N ALA A 92 -11.94 7.25 2.09
CA ALA A 92 -11.99 8.51 2.81
C ALA A 92 -13.30 8.70 3.59
N ARG A 93 -14.43 8.20 3.08
CA ARG A 93 -15.73 8.28 3.75
C ARG A 93 -15.74 7.56 5.09
N VAL A 94 -15.09 6.41 5.19
CA VAL A 94 -15.06 5.60 6.43
C VAL A 94 -14.05 6.10 7.45
N LEU A 95 -13.16 7.03 7.09
CA LEU A 95 -12.28 7.72 8.04
C LEU A 95 -13.06 8.64 8.98
N ALA A 96 -12.66 8.71 10.24
CA ALA A 96 -13.05 9.75 11.17
C ALA A 96 -12.47 11.12 10.75
N PRO A 97 -13.05 12.25 11.18
CA PRO A 97 -12.42 13.56 11.04
C PRO A 97 -11.01 13.54 11.66
N GLY A 98 -10.01 14.05 10.94
CA GLY A 98 -8.60 13.96 11.34
C GLY A 98 -7.95 12.60 11.12
N GLY A 99 -8.70 11.61 10.65
CA GLY A 99 -8.19 10.26 10.37
C GLY A 99 -7.21 10.19 9.19
N LEU A 100 -6.34 9.21 9.22
CA LEU A 100 -5.25 8.99 8.26
C LEU A 100 -5.63 7.96 7.19
N LEU A 101 -5.56 8.36 5.91
CA LEU A 101 -5.58 7.46 4.76
C LEU A 101 -4.14 7.17 4.31
N SER A 102 -3.75 5.92 4.33
CA SER A 102 -2.43 5.45 3.93
C SER A 102 -2.56 4.61 2.66
N LEU A 103 -2.02 5.11 1.55
CA LEU A 103 -1.99 4.43 0.25
C LEU A 103 -0.57 4.02 -0.09
N LEU A 104 -0.37 2.77 -0.52
CA LEU A 104 0.90 2.30 -1.08
C LEU A 104 0.64 1.81 -2.51
N VAL A 105 1.25 2.47 -3.50
CA VAL A 105 1.00 2.24 -4.92
C VAL A 105 2.30 2.09 -5.71
N ARG A 106 2.26 1.43 -6.87
CA ARG A 106 3.37 1.44 -7.82
C ARG A 106 3.55 2.84 -8.41
N ASN A 107 4.78 3.33 -8.44
CA ASN A 107 5.13 4.65 -8.94
C ASN A 107 5.17 4.65 -10.47
N ALA A 108 4.20 5.33 -11.11
CA ALA A 108 4.14 5.45 -12.57
C ALA A 108 5.32 6.27 -13.14
N ASP A 109 5.77 7.29 -12.40
CA ASP A 109 6.85 8.17 -12.85
C ASP A 109 8.25 7.52 -12.80
N ALA A 110 8.35 6.36 -12.14
CA ALA A 110 9.59 5.57 -12.02
C ALA A 110 9.47 4.16 -12.65
N LEU A 111 8.44 3.89 -13.45
CA LEU A 111 8.24 2.55 -14.05
C LEU A 111 9.42 2.11 -14.91
N ALA A 112 10.05 3.03 -15.64
CA ALA A 112 11.20 2.75 -16.50
C ALA A 112 12.47 2.37 -15.72
N MET A 113 12.55 2.68 -14.42
CA MET A 113 13.76 2.46 -13.61
C MET A 113 14.16 0.98 -13.53
N ARG A 114 13.21 0.12 -13.15
CA ARG A 114 13.50 -1.30 -12.99
C ARG A 114 13.93 -1.97 -14.31
N PRO A 115 13.16 -1.92 -15.40
CA PRO A 115 13.56 -2.54 -16.65
C PRO A 115 14.84 -1.91 -17.21
N GLY A 116 15.02 -0.58 -17.14
CA GLY A 116 16.23 0.09 -17.61
C GLY A 116 17.48 -0.36 -16.84
N LEU A 117 17.42 -0.47 -15.52
CA LEU A 117 18.53 -0.95 -14.70
C LEU A 117 18.83 -2.45 -14.91
N SER A 118 17.84 -3.22 -15.39
CA SER A 118 18.00 -4.65 -15.73
C SER A 118 18.40 -4.86 -17.21
N GLY A 119 18.54 -3.80 -18.00
CA GLY A 119 18.91 -3.87 -19.43
C GLY A 119 17.76 -4.25 -20.37
N ASP A 120 16.53 -4.27 -19.89
CA ASP A 120 15.31 -4.46 -20.71
C ASP A 120 14.86 -3.10 -21.28
N TRP A 121 15.51 -2.71 -22.40
CA TRP A 121 15.31 -1.40 -22.99
C TRP A 121 13.95 -1.20 -23.63
N ASP A 122 13.35 -2.26 -24.19
CA ASP A 122 12.04 -2.19 -24.82
C ASP A 122 10.94 -1.92 -23.77
N THR A 123 10.96 -2.65 -22.66
CA THR A 123 10.05 -2.41 -21.54
C THR A 123 10.29 -1.04 -20.90
N ALA A 124 11.57 -0.60 -20.80
CA ALA A 124 11.90 0.71 -20.26
C ALA A 124 11.33 1.84 -21.14
N LEU A 125 11.45 1.75 -22.45
CA LEU A 125 10.89 2.73 -23.39
C LEU A 125 9.36 2.76 -23.32
N ALA A 126 8.70 1.61 -23.32
CA ALA A 126 7.24 1.51 -23.21
C ALA A 126 6.69 2.13 -21.91
N ALA A 127 7.47 2.09 -20.84
CA ALA A 127 7.07 2.63 -19.53
C ALA A 127 6.99 4.17 -19.49
N PHE A 128 7.60 4.88 -20.42
CA PHE A 128 7.43 6.34 -20.56
C PHE A 128 6.07 6.71 -21.14
N ASP A 129 5.48 5.84 -21.95
CA ASP A 129 4.27 6.11 -22.71
C ASP A 129 3.00 5.56 -22.03
N SER A 130 3.15 4.62 -21.08
CA SER A 130 2.01 3.95 -20.45
C SER A 130 2.26 3.67 -18.97
N PRO A 131 1.24 3.90 -18.09
CA PRO A 131 1.29 3.47 -16.71
C PRO A 131 0.98 1.97 -16.52
N ALA A 132 0.63 1.25 -17.59
CA ALA A 132 0.38 -0.19 -17.54
C ALA A 132 1.69 -0.96 -17.46
N TYR A 133 1.73 -1.99 -16.63
CA TYR A 133 2.90 -2.86 -16.51
C TYR A 133 2.48 -4.28 -16.11
N THR A 134 3.37 -5.26 -16.32
CA THR A 134 3.18 -6.62 -15.81
C THR A 134 3.81 -6.74 -14.43
N ASN A 135 3.03 -7.10 -13.43
CA ASN A 135 3.53 -7.28 -12.08
C ASN A 135 4.26 -8.64 -11.92
N ARG A 136 4.85 -8.89 -10.73
CA ARG A 136 5.58 -10.15 -10.44
C ARG A 136 4.70 -11.41 -10.50
N LEU A 137 3.38 -11.26 -10.45
CA LEU A 137 2.41 -12.37 -10.61
C LEU A 137 2.05 -12.62 -12.08
N GLY A 138 2.65 -11.89 -13.03
CA GLY A 138 2.35 -11.99 -14.45
C GLY A 138 1.04 -11.30 -14.86
N LEU A 139 0.44 -10.49 -13.99
CA LEU A 139 -0.82 -9.80 -14.27
C LEU A 139 -0.55 -8.42 -14.87
N GLN A 140 -1.36 -8.06 -15.87
CA GLN A 140 -1.40 -6.70 -16.38
C GLN A 140 -2.13 -5.81 -15.37
N VAL A 141 -1.44 -4.80 -14.89
CA VAL A 141 -1.90 -3.87 -13.85
C VAL A 141 -1.47 -2.45 -14.18
N ARG A 142 -1.90 -1.49 -13.38
CA ARG A 142 -1.57 -0.07 -13.56
C ARG A 142 -0.72 0.45 -12.41
N ALA A 143 0.08 1.46 -12.72
CA ALA A 143 0.77 2.30 -11.75
C ALA A 143 0.07 3.64 -11.59
N ASP A 144 0.35 4.34 -10.52
CA ASP A 144 -0.27 5.62 -10.18
C ASP A 144 0.76 6.76 -10.17
N ARG A 145 0.32 7.94 -10.60
CA ARG A 145 1.10 9.18 -10.47
C ARG A 145 0.79 9.88 -9.17
N ARG A 146 1.82 10.39 -8.51
CA ARG A 146 1.66 11.13 -7.25
C ARG A 146 0.72 12.34 -7.40
N GLU A 147 0.89 13.12 -8.47
CA GLU A 147 0.07 14.32 -8.72
C GLU A 147 -1.41 13.99 -8.89
N THR A 148 -1.72 12.91 -9.63
CA THR A 148 -3.11 12.48 -9.86
C THR A 148 -3.76 12.07 -8.54
N LEU A 149 -3.10 11.20 -7.76
CA LEU A 149 -3.63 10.78 -6.46
C LEU A 149 -3.73 11.94 -5.46
N ALA A 150 -2.79 12.87 -5.46
CA ALA A 150 -2.87 14.06 -4.61
C ALA A 150 -4.07 14.94 -4.96
N ALA A 151 -4.39 15.10 -6.25
CA ALA A 151 -5.59 15.82 -6.69
C ALA A 151 -6.89 15.10 -6.29
N THR A 152 -6.96 13.77 -6.48
CA THR A 152 -8.07 12.93 -6.02
C THR A 152 -8.26 13.06 -4.52
N LEU A 153 -7.19 12.93 -3.72
CA LEU A 153 -7.23 13.06 -2.26
C LEU A 153 -7.72 14.44 -1.81
N ALA A 154 -7.28 15.50 -2.47
CA ALA A 154 -7.77 16.86 -2.19
C ALA A 154 -9.27 17.00 -2.51
N GLY A 155 -9.72 16.45 -3.65
CA GLY A 155 -11.12 16.50 -4.10
C GLY A 155 -12.09 15.76 -3.17
N ILE A 156 -11.65 14.73 -2.46
CA ILE A 156 -12.47 13.94 -1.52
C ILE A 156 -12.33 14.38 -0.05
N GLY A 157 -11.68 15.51 0.21
CA GLY A 157 -11.53 16.05 1.55
C GLY A 157 -10.50 15.33 2.45
N ALA A 158 -9.58 14.57 1.85
CA ALA A 158 -8.47 13.94 2.53
C ALA A 158 -7.11 14.34 1.92
N PRO A 159 -6.77 15.66 1.89
CA PRO A 159 -5.60 16.17 1.18
C PRO A 159 -4.31 15.50 1.63
N LEU A 160 -3.39 15.34 0.69
CA LEU A 160 -2.06 14.77 0.93
C LEU A 160 -1.29 15.62 1.95
N ARG A 161 -0.84 15.02 3.03
CA ARG A 161 -0.03 15.66 4.09
C ARG A 161 1.43 15.30 4.00
N ALA A 162 1.72 14.06 3.63
CA ALA A 162 3.09 13.58 3.45
C ALA A 162 3.12 12.49 2.39
N TRP A 163 4.28 12.28 1.78
CA TRP A 163 4.54 11.15 0.92
C TRP A 163 6.00 10.70 1.01
N TYR A 164 6.22 9.43 0.72
CA TYR A 164 7.52 8.79 0.82
C TYR A 164 7.75 7.90 -0.40
N GLY A 165 9.01 7.79 -0.83
CA GLY A 165 9.45 6.73 -1.71
C GLY A 165 9.69 5.44 -0.92
N VAL A 166 9.32 4.30 -1.49
CA VAL A 166 9.55 2.98 -0.88
C VAL A 166 10.23 2.09 -1.90
N ARG A 167 11.23 1.33 -1.46
CA ARG A 167 12.09 0.51 -2.31
C ARG A 167 12.87 1.36 -3.32
N VAL A 168 13.61 2.35 -2.81
CA VAL A 168 14.49 3.21 -3.62
C VAL A 168 15.67 2.38 -4.15
N PHE A 169 16.28 1.58 -3.29
CA PHE A 169 17.48 0.77 -3.61
C PHE A 169 17.19 -0.71 -3.76
N THR A 170 16.06 -1.19 -3.21
CA THR A 170 15.76 -2.62 -3.09
C THR A 170 14.78 -3.15 -4.12
N ASP A 171 14.37 -2.36 -5.13
CA ASP A 171 13.40 -2.83 -6.14
C ASP A 171 13.96 -3.93 -7.06
N LEU A 172 15.26 -3.96 -7.27
CA LEU A 172 15.94 -4.99 -8.05
C LEU A 172 16.29 -6.24 -7.26
N ALA A 173 16.13 -6.23 -5.94
CA ALA A 173 16.40 -7.43 -5.14
C ALA A 173 15.51 -8.60 -5.62
N GLU A 174 16.14 -9.73 -5.87
CA GLU A 174 15.48 -10.98 -6.24
C GLU A 174 14.79 -11.57 -4.99
N ASP A 175 13.71 -12.34 -5.22
CA ASP A 175 12.88 -12.86 -4.12
C ASP A 175 13.58 -14.01 -3.36
N ASP A 176 14.59 -14.64 -3.96
CA ASP A 176 15.40 -15.73 -3.39
C ASP A 176 16.67 -15.25 -2.66
N VAL A 177 17.00 -13.96 -2.76
CA VAL A 177 18.13 -13.40 -2.01
C VAL A 177 17.75 -13.30 -0.53
N PRO A 178 18.53 -13.93 0.38
CA PRO A 178 18.26 -13.86 1.81
C PRO A 178 18.24 -12.42 2.31
N VAL A 179 17.29 -12.11 3.19
CA VAL A 179 17.28 -10.83 3.88
C VAL A 179 18.59 -10.67 4.66
N PRO A 180 19.29 -9.54 4.53
CA PRO A 180 20.50 -9.29 5.29
C PRO A 180 20.25 -9.44 6.80
N THR A 181 21.27 -9.94 7.51
CA THR A 181 21.24 -10.00 8.97
C THR A 181 21.82 -8.72 9.58
N GLU A 182 21.69 -8.57 10.90
CA GLU A 182 22.34 -7.46 11.62
C GLU A 182 23.88 -7.56 11.55
N PRO A 183 24.62 -6.44 11.40
CA PRO A 183 24.15 -5.05 11.39
C PRO A 183 23.81 -4.49 10.00
N GLU A 184 23.85 -5.29 8.96
CA GLU A 184 23.61 -4.86 7.57
C GLU A 184 22.15 -4.49 7.34
N LEU A 185 21.21 -5.25 7.90
CA LEU A 185 19.78 -4.95 7.83
C LEU A 185 19.45 -3.56 8.39
N THR A 186 20.01 -3.21 9.54
CA THR A 186 19.85 -1.88 10.14
C THR A 186 20.35 -0.78 9.20
N ARG A 187 21.50 -0.96 8.56
CA ARG A 187 22.03 0.02 7.60
C ARG A 187 21.18 0.14 6.34
N LEU A 188 20.70 -0.97 5.82
CA LEU A 188 19.80 -1.01 4.67
C LEU A 188 18.51 -0.24 4.97
N LEU A 189 17.86 -0.54 6.09
CA LEU A 189 16.62 0.13 6.49
C LEU A 189 16.83 1.64 6.71
N ALA A 190 17.94 2.04 7.33
CA ALA A 190 18.29 3.45 7.50
C ALA A 190 18.54 4.16 6.16
N ALA A 191 19.18 3.50 5.19
CA ALA A 191 19.40 4.04 3.85
C ALA A 191 18.09 4.20 3.09
N GLU A 192 17.22 3.19 3.08
CA GLU A 192 15.89 3.24 2.47
C GLU A 192 15.01 4.32 3.10
N GLU A 193 14.97 4.42 4.42
CA GLU A 193 14.22 5.46 5.12
C GLU A 193 14.69 6.86 4.75
N ARG A 194 16.00 7.07 4.70
CA ARG A 194 16.57 8.37 4.34
C ARG A 194 16.30 8.72 2.89
N ALA A 195 16.52 7.79 1.96
CA ALA A 195 16.24 7.99 0.55
C ALA A 195 14.75 8.22 0.29
N GLY A 196 13.87 7.46 0.95
CA GLY A 196 12.43 7.59 0.85
C GLY A 196 11.86 8.94 1.31
N ARG A 197 12.65 9.74 2.02
CA ARG A 197 12.25 11.10 2.48
C ARG A 197 12.96 12.23 1.75
N THR A 198 13.96 11.92 0.90
CA THR A 198 14.87 12.93 0.34
C THR A 198 14.72 13.03 -1.17
N ASP A 199 14.44 14.24 -1.69
CA ASP A 199 14.48 14.52 -3.12
C ASP A 199 15.95 14.59 -3.61
N PRO A 200 16.26 14.07 -4.81
CA PRO A 200 15.34 13.47 -5.78
C PRO A 200 15.10 11.97 -5.57
N TYR A 201 15.75 11.32 -4.60
CA TYR A 201 15.73 9.85 -4.42
C TYR A 201 14.33 9.29 -4.29
N ARG A 202 13.46 9.88 -3.48
CA ARG A 202 12.08 9.39 -3.30
C ARG A 202 11.24 9.44 -4.57
N ALA A 203 11.56 10.34 -5.53
CA ALA A 203 10.82 10.47 -6.77
C ALA A 203 11.04 9.29 -7.73
N VAL A 204 12.20 8.61 -7.64
CA VAL A 204 12.53 7.43 -8.45
C VAL A 204 12.33 6.11 -7.73
N ALA A 205 11.71 6.13 -6.56
CA ALA A 205 11.37 4.92 -5.80
C ALA A 205 10.36 4.05 -6.56
N ALA A 206 10.44 2.75 -6.35
CA ALA A 206 9.54 1.78 -6.97
C ALA A 206 8.08 1.98 -6.58
N LEU A 207 7.84 2.34 -5.33
CA LEU A 207 6.51 2.57 -4.79
C LEU A 207 6.41 3.97 -4.17
N LEU A 208 5.19 4.50 -4.16
CA LEU A 208 4.82 5.71 -3.46
C LEU A 208 3.96 5.35 -2.25
N HIS A 209 4.35 5.83 -1.08
CA HIS A 209 3.52 5.82 0.11
C HIS A 209 2.93 7.22 0.33
N LEU A 210 1.61 7.35 0.16
CA LEU A 210 0.90 8.61 0.29
C LEU A 210 0.06 8.61 1.57
N CYS A 211 0.17 9.69 2.33
CA CYS A 211 -0.54 9.91 3.59
C CYS A 211 -1.49 11.08 3.44
N GLY A 212 -2.78 10.81 3.27
CA GLY A 212 -3.85 11.81 3.27
C GLY A 212 -4.47 11.92 4.66
N VAL A 213 -4.94 13.11 5.05
CA VAL A 213 -5.64 13.30 6.32
C VAL A 213 -7.00 13.92 6.04
N ARG A 214 -8.07 13.26 6.52
CA ARG A 214 -9.44 13.76 6.37
C ARG A 214 -9.59 15.07 7.12
N GLY A 215 -10.07 16.12 6.43
CA GLY A 215 -10.46 17.38 7.04
C GLY A 215 -11.58 17.20 8.07
N GLY A 216 -11.61 18.09 9.05
CA GLY A 216 -12.70 18.20 10.02
C GLY A 216 -13.86 18.99 9.46
#